data_88753dc3af9a184544d1f642ef1edae0
#
_entry.id   88753dc3af9a184544d1f642ef1edae0
#
_cell.length_a   1.000
_cell.length_b   1.000
_cell.length_c   1.000
_cell.angle_alpha   90.00
_cell.angle_beta   90.00
_cell.angle_gamma   90.00
#
_symmetry.space_group_name_H-M   'P 1'
#
loop_
_entity.id
_entity.type
_entity.pdbx_description
1 polymer ?
#
loop_
_entity_poly.entity_id
_entity_poly.type
_entity_poly.pdbx_seq_one_letter_code
_entity_poly.pdbx_strand_id
1 'polypeptide(L)'
;MYKTSLDEKSKTGRTGSTADIVSDEKTELPDGEINSVTTSNIAGFEVLCDGKQTYVNGKLLNRLNDTYSKFVFANEPYKDTTLSLINSCFELEGNKRLVDFEFKDRELDPATLGSKGVLLDVCGTCSDGTLVNVEIQISNLKSMNRRTLYYWALLYGRRLKAGEDYKNLDRTVIISILSYNLFEEQIWSSYHSCFAVLNTKDLRHKLSEDLEIHFVELPKWHKGDVARLNSLERWLAYLSPETTDEERRQLAMEDAAIDTAMKAEKTFLSNSGYLTAYERQQMYLRDMRAMKEAARDEGHEEGFTAGRAEGRAEGRAEGLAEGEAKAMRKNISALRRKGKSASEIAELLDINLAEVEAYIQQDQQ
;
A
#
# COMPACT_ATOMS: atom_id res chain seq x y z
N MET A 1 -17.44 -53.64 -31.71
CA MET A 1 -16.87 -53.64 -33.05
C MET A 1 -16.30 -52.23 -33.24
N TYR A 2 -15.03 -51.94 -33.26
CA TYR A 2 -13.83 -52.49 -33.82
C TYR A 2 -12.64 -52.23 -32.91
N LYS A 3 -11.81 -53.30 -32.70
CA LYS A 3 -10.44 -53.25 -32.21
C LYS A 3 -9.48 -52.88 -33.34
N THR A 4 -8.41 -52.15 -33.03
CA THR A 4 -7.01 -52.34 -33.50
C THR A 4 -6.14 -51.39 -32.68
N SER A 5 -5.26 -51.77 -31.84
CA SER A 5 -4.01 -52.58 -31.77
C SER A 5 -2.81 -51.85 -32.39
N LEU A 6 -1.81 -51.60 -31.51
CA LEU A 6 -0.35 -51.60 -31.68
C LEU A 6 0.29 -50.38 -32.40
N ASP A 7 1.20 -49.65 -31.74
CA ASP A 7 2.62 -50.01 -31.71
C ASP A 7 3.40 -49.20 -30.67
N GLU A 8 4.17 -49.94 -29.87
CA GLU A 8 5.27 -49.45 -29.04
C GLU A 8 6.40 -48.91 -29.91
N LYS A 9 6.90 -47.73 -29.60
CA LYS A 9 8.32 -47.42 -29.82
C LYS A 9 8.86 -46.61 -28.66
N SER A 10 9.64 -47.29 -27.83
CA SER A 10 10.61 -46.73 -26.91
C SER A 10 11.47 -45.62 -27.55
N LYS A 11 11.50 -44.45 -26.94
CA LYS A 11 12.67 -43.57 -27.01
C LYS A 11 12.97 -43.05 -25.63
N THR A 12 14.01 -43.60 -25.04
CA THR A 12 14.78 -43.04 -23.94
C THR A 12 15.16 -41.60 -24.23
N GLY A 13 14.51 -40.65 -23.54
CA GLY A 13 14.91 -39.27 -23.48
C GLY A 13 15.61 -39.02 -22.17
N ARG A 14 16.91 -38.82 -22.21
CA ARG A 14 17.78 -38.36 -21.10
C ARG A 14 17.18 -37.11 -20.50
N THR A 15 16.81 -37.14 -19.24
CA THR A 15 16.64 -35.99 -18.37
C THR A 15 18.04 -35.47 -18.04
N GLY A 16 18.51 -34.51 -18.79
CA GLY A 16 19.69 -33.72 -18.44
C GLY A 16 19.34 -32.78 -17.31
N SER A 17 19.74 -33.14 -16.12
CA SER A 17 19.87 -32.22 -15.01
C SER A 17 21.04 -31.28 -15.35
N THR A 18 20.76 -30.08 -15.84
CA THR A 18 21.73 -28.99 -15.84
C THR A 18 21.81 -28.47 -14.42
N ALA A 19 22.76 -29.05 -13.66
CA ALA A 19 23.25 -28.45 -12.43
C ALA A 19 24.01 -27.19 -12.82
N ASP A 20 23.42 -26.02 -12.51
CA ASP A 20 23.99 -24.73 -12.82
C ASP A 20 25.19 -24.43 -11.93
N ILE A 21 26.21 -23.87 -12.56
CA ILE A 21 27.52 -23.57 -12.02
C ILE A 21 27.38 -22.48 -10.95
N VAL A 22 27.61 -22.84 -9.70
CA VAL A 22 27.88 -21.88 -8.61
C VAL A 22 29.34 -21.48 -8.75
N SER A 23 29.62 -20.28 -9.21
CA SER A 23 30.96 -19.71 -9.18
C SER A 23 31.12 -18.88 -7.91
N ASP A 24 31.84 -19.41 -6.93
CA ASP A 24 32.34 -18.64 -5.78
C ASP A 24 33.57 -17.83 -6.23
N GLU A 25 33.40 -16.58 -6.64
CA GLU A 25 34.55 -15.66 -6.78
C GLU A 25 34.80 -14.99 -5.44
N LYS A 26 35.89 -15.38 -4.81
CA LYS A 26 36.45 -14.67 -3.64
C LYS A 26 37.36 -13.54 -4.13
N THR A 27 36.88 -12.31 -4.01
CA THR A 27 37.73 -11.12 -4.20
C THR A 27 38.23 -10.68 -2.83
N GLU A 28 39.54 -10.78 -2.60
CA GLU A 28 40.20 -10.22 -1.42
C GLU A 28 40.35 -8.70 -1.61
N LEU A 29 39.74 -7.92 -0.72
CA LEU A 29 40.02 -6.49 -0.56
C LEU A 29 41.12 -6.26 0.49
N PRO A 30 41.84 -5.11 0.45
CA PRO A 30 43.10 -4.88 1.21
C PRO A 30 42.96 -4.89 2.75
N ASP A 31 41.76 -4.94 3.33
CA ASP A 31 41.52 -4.81 4.78
C ASP A 31 40.96 -6.07 5.45
N GLY A 32 41.09 -7.25 4.86
CA GLY A 32 40.80 -8.52 5.55
C GLY A 32 39.34 -8.85 5.79
N GLU A 33 38.38 -8.08 5.28
CA GLU A 33 36.96 -8.42 5.26
C GLU A 33 36.66 -9.33 4.06
N ILE A 34 36.35 -10.59 4.34
CA ILE A 34 35.89 -11.55 3.32
C ILE A 34 34.41 -11.27 3.02
N ASN A 35 34.15 -10.34 2.12
CA ASN A 35 32.82 -10.22 1.52
C ASN A 35 32.65 -11.35 0.50
N SER A 36 31.98 -12.43 0.87
CA SER A 36 31.61 -13.49 -0.06
C SER A 36 30.50 -12.98 -0.99
N VAL A 37 30.88 -12.49 -2.16
CA VAL A 37 29.94 -12.21 -3.24
C VAL A 37 29.57 -13.54 -3.88
N THR A 38 28.30 -13.90 -3.83
CA THR A 38 27.79 -15.11 -4.49
C THR A 38 26.83 -14.70 -5.61
N THR A 39 27.16 -15.09 -6.82
CA THR A 39 26.28 -14.93 -7.98
C THR A 39 25.79 -16.29 -8.43
N SER A 40 24.49 -16.45 -8.58
CA SER A 40 23.84 -17.64 -9.11
C SER A 40 23.00 -17.27 -10.32
N ASN A 41 23.05 -18.10 -11.37
CA ASN A 41 22.16 -17.94 -12.52
C ASN A 41 21.13 -19.08 -12.49
N ILE A 42 19.89 -18.72 -12.20
CA ILE A 42 18.78 -19.66 -12.07
C ILE A 42 17.87 -19.51 -13.29
N ALA A 43 18.08 -20.32 -14.31
CA ALA A 43 17.27 -20.32 -15.54
C ALA A 43 17.08 -18.92 -16.16
N GLY A 44 18.17 -18.12 -16.21
CA GLY A 44 18.17 -16.78 -16.78
C GLY A 44 17.92 -15.64 -15.75
N PHE A 45 17.70 -15.99 -14.48
CA PHE A 45 17.65 -14.99 -13.40
C PHE A 45 19.01 -14.89 -12.72
N GLU A 46 19.55 -13.69 -12.69
CA GLU A 46 20.76 -13.39 -11.92
C GLU A 46 20.35 -13.11 -10.47
N VAL A 47 20.83 -13.94 -9.54
CA VAL A 47 20.68 -13.71 -8.09
C VAL A 47 22.06 -13.39 -7.54
N LEU A 48 22.23 -12.16 -7.06
CA LEU A 48 23.47 -11.65 -6.48
C LEU A 48 23.29 -11.40 -4.99
N CYS A 49 24.14 -12.01 -4.18
CA CYS A 49 24.30 -11.69 -2.76
C CYS A 49 25.70 -11.07 -2.58
N ASP A 50 25.77 -9.76 -2.33
CA ASP A 50 27.05 -9.01 -2.23
C ASP A 50 27.59 -8.92 -0.80
N GLY A 51 27.07 -9.75 0.10
CA GLY A 51 27.39 -9.75 1.53
C GLY A 51 26.63 -8.69 2.32
N LYS A 52 26.13 -7.64 1.67
CA LYS A 52 25.29 -6.58 2.29
C LYS A 52 23.82 -6.73 1.95
N GLN A 53 23.51 -7.04 0.69
CA GLN A 53 22.13 -7.14 0.21
C GLN A 53 21.99 -8.27 -0.82
N THR A 54 20.75 -8.73 -0.99
CA THR A 54 20.35 -9.68 -2.02
C THR A 54 19.65 -8.98 -3.16
N TYR A 55 20.04 -9.27 -4.40
CA TYR A 55 19.50 -8.68 -5.63
C TYR A 55 18.97 -9.78 -6.55
N VAL A 56 17.92 -9.46 -7.30
CA VAL A 56 17.40 -10.27 -8.39
C VAL A 56 17.42 -9.42 -9.66
N ASN A 57 18.14 -9.87 -10.68
CA ASN A 57 18.35 -9.13 -11.93
C ASN A 57 18.82 -7.68 -11.70
N GLY A 58 19.82 -7.51 -10.83
CA GLY A 58 20.40 -6.21 -10.49
C GLY A 58 19.50 -5.29 -9.65
N LYS A 59 18.36 -5.78 -9.15
CA LYS A 59 17.44 -5.01 -8.28
C LYS A 59 17.40 -5.62 -6.90
N LEU A 60 17.37 -4.76 -5.88
CA LEU A 60 17.23 -5.17 -4.48
C LEU A 60 15.98 -6.04 -4.30
N LEU A 61 16.12 -7.18 -3.61
CA LEU A 61 15.02 -8.08 -3.30
C LEU A 61 13.98 -7.34 -2.43
N ASN A 62 12.77 -7.23 -2.96
CA ASN A 62 11.65 -6.63 -2.24
C ASN A 62 10.88 -7.72 -1.46
N ARG A 63 11.12 -7.81 -0.16
CA ARG A 63 10.49 -8.80 0.74
C ARG A 63 9.01 -8.52 1.02
N LEU A 64 8.51 -7.34 0.66
CA LEU A 64 7.08 -7.01 0.69
C LEU A 64 6.36 -7.39 -0.61
N ASN A 65 7.07 -7.88 -1.64
CA ASN A 65 6.44 -8.37 -2.87
C ASN A 65 5.44 -9.48 -2.54
N ASP A 66 4.23 -9.42 -3.11
CA ASP A 66 3.13 -10.33 -2.81
C ASP A 66 3.49 -11.80 -3.05
N THR A 67 4.20 -12.10 -4.15
CA THR A 67 4.66 -13.47 -4.45
C THR A 67 5.66 -13.97 -3.41
N TYR A 68 6.61 -13.13 -3.02
CA TYR A 68 7.60 -13.47 -2.03
C TYR A 68 6.98 -13.61 -0.63
N SER A 69 6.21 -12.62 -0.21
CA SER A 69 5.62 -12.61 1.14
C SER A 69 4.63 -13.77 1.33
N LYS A 70 3.84 -14.10 0.32
CA LYS A 70 2.96 -15.28 0.35
C LYS A 70 3.76 -16.58 0.44
N PHE A 71 4.91 -16.67 -0.22
CA PHE A 71 5.77 -17.84 -0.10
C PHE A 71 6.31 -18.00 1.31
N VAL A 72 6.71 -16.94 1.97
CA VAL A 72 7.26 -16.97 3.33
C VAL A 72 6.17 -17.12 4.39
N PHE A 73 5.04 -16.41 4.25
CA PHE A 73 4.02 -16.30 5.30
C PHE A 73 2.75 -17.12 5.05
N ALA A 74 2.47 -17.59 3.83
CA ALA A 74 1.24 -18.32 3.53
C ALA A 74 1.52 -19.78 3.09
N ASN A 75 2.59 -20.39 3.58
CA ASN A 75 3.05 -21.70 3.16
C ASN A 75 3.25 -22.62 4.38
N GLU A 76 2.58 -23.78 4.38
CA GLU A 76 2.54 -24.70 5.52
C GLU A 76 3.93 -25.08 6.08
N PRO A 77 4.96 -25.37 5.28
CA PRO A 77 6.31 -25.64 5.78
C PRO A 77 6.95 -24.51 6.57
N TYR A 78 6.45 -23.27 6.42
CA TYR A 78 6.97 -22.07 7.05
C TYR A 78 5.96 -21.39 7.99
N LYS A 79 4.91 -22.09 8.44
CA LYS A 79 3.84 -21.51 9.27
C LYS A 79 4.33 -20.84 10.55
N ASP A 80 5.48 -21.26 11.08
CA ASP A 80 6.09 -20.65 12.26
C ASP A 80 6.46 -19.18 12.03
N THR A 81 6.75 -18.77 10.79
CA THR A 81 6.99 -17.37 10.45
C THR A 81 5.73 -16.52 10.66
N THR A 82 4.60 -17.04 10.21
CA THR A 82 3.28 -16.38 10.36
C THR A 82 2.86 -16.31 11.81
N LEU A 83 2.99 -17.43 12.53
CA LEU A 83 2.66 -17.50 13.95
C LEU A 83 3.52 -16.55 14.79
N SER A 84 4.81 -16.45 14.50
CA SER A 84 5.71 -15.51 15.16
C SER A 84 5.36 -14.06 14.87
N LEU A 85 5.04 -13.72 13.62
CA LEU A 85 4.60 -12.39 13.21
C LEU A 85 3.31 -11.99 13.93
N ILE A 86 2.30 -12.89 13.98
CA ILE A 86 1.04 -12.65 14.69
C ILE A 86 1.30 -12.41 16.19
N ASN A 87 2.06 -13.28 16.86
CA ASN A 87 2.44 -13.10 18.26
C ASN A 87 3.13 -11.78 18.52
N SER A 88 3.97 -11.33 17.58
CA SER A 88 4.69 -10.06 17.68
C SER A 88 3.76 -8.85 17.56
N CYS A 89 2.77 -8.89 16.66
CA CYS A 89 1.75 -7.85 16.52
C CYS A 89 0.80 -7.78 17.73
N PHE A 90 0.54 -8.92 18.36
CA PHE A 90 -0.29 -8.99 19.58
C PHE A 90 0.51 -8.71 20.86
N GLU A 91 1.81 -8.51 20.74
CA GLU A 91 2.73 -8.29 21.88
C GLU A 91 2.65 -9.41 22.92
N LEU A 92 2.47 -10.67 22.45
CA LEU A 92 2.33 -11.83 23.32
C LEU A 92 3.69 -12.44 23.64
N GLU A 93 3.94 -12.64 24.94
CA GLU A 93 5.19 -13.19 25.44
C GLU A 93 4.98 -14.41 26.36
N GLY A 94 6.00 -15.24 26.46
CA GLY A 94 6.04 -16.39 27.36
C GLY A 94 4.88 -17.36 27.10
N ASN A 95 4.18 -17.74 28.18
CA ASN A 95 3.05 -18.67 28.14
C ASN A 95 1.74 -18.12 27.52
N LYS A 96 1.70 -16.82 27.20
CA LYS A 96 0.57 -16.20 26.52
C LYS A 96 0.68 -16.30 25.00
N ARG A 97 1.83 -16.68 24.47
CA ARG A 97 2.02 -16.84 23.01
C ARG A 97 1.06 -17.88 22.45
N LEU A 98 0.48 -17.57 21.29
CA LEU A 98 -0.22 -18.53 20.47
C LEU A 98 0.79 -19.60 20.00
N VAL A 99 0.40 -20.86 20.06
CA VAL A 99 1.31 -21.99 19.83
C VAL A 99 1.06 -22.72 18.51
N ASP A 100 -0.04 -22.43 17.85
CA ASP A 100 -0.35 -23.00 16.54
C ASP A 100 -1.19 -22.05 15.69
N PHE A 101 -1.12 -22.24 14.35
CA PHE A 101 -1.85 -21.50 13.34
C PHE A 101 -2.24 -22.45 12.22
N GLU A 102 -3.51 -22.57 11.93
CA GLU A 102 -4.07 -23.38 10.85
C GLU A 102 -4.49 -22.48 9.70
N PHE A 103 -3.84 -22.60 8.54
CA PHE A 103 -4.23 -21.87 7.34
C PHE A 103 -5.67 -22.21 6.92
N LYS A 104 -6.42 -21.19 6.51
CA LYS A 104 -7.77 -21.31 5.95
C LYS A 104 -7.78 -20.85 4.49
N ASP A 105 -8.87 -21.18 3.81
CA ASP A 105 -9.09 -20.71 2.45
C ASP A 105 -9.05 -19.18 2.39
N ARG A 106 -8.29 -18.68 1.43
CA ARG A 106 -8.08 -17.24 1.20
C ARG A 106 -9.12 -16.63 0.28
N GLU A 107 -9.85 -17.45 -0.47
CA GLU A 107 -10.90 -16.98 -1.36
C GLU A 107 -12.20 -16.78 -0.56
N LEU A 108 -12.67 -15.54 -0.53
CA LEU A 108 -13.97 -15.20 0.00
C LEU A 108 -14.91 -15.01 -1.17
N ASP A 109 -15.64 -16.08 -1.50
CA ASP A 109 -16.71 -16.02 -2.51
C ASP A 109 -17.74 -14.97 -2.14
N PRO A 110 -18.33 -14.27 -3.14
CA PRO A 110 -19.42 -13.36 -2.88
C PRO A 110 -20.59 -14.09 -2.20
N ALA A 111 -21.01 -13.60 -1.02
CA ALA A 111 -22.14 -14.16 -0.30
C ALA A 111 -23.48 -14.00 -1.06
N THR A 112 -23.52 -13.07 -2.03
CA THR A 112 -24.66 -12.81 -2.93
C THR A 112 -24.18 -12.54 -4.34
N LEU A 113 -24.97 -12.89 -5.35
CA LEU A 113 -24.71 -12.54 -6.75
C LEU A 113 -24.54 -11.01 -6.87
N GLY A 114 -23.32 -10.58 -7.29
CA GLY A 114 -22.97 -9.15 -7.45
C GLY A 114 -22.17 -8.53 -6.32
N SER A 115 -21.92 -9.23 -5.20
CA SER A 115 -20.94 -8.78 -4.21
C SER A 115 -19.51 -9.01 -4.67
N LYS A 116 -18.57 -8.17 -4.22
CA LYS A 116 -17.17 -8.26 -4.59
C LYS A 116 -16.51 -9.45 -3.89
N GLY A 117 -16.00 -10.42 -4.66
CA GLY A 117 -15.10 -11.45 -4.14
C GLY A 117 -13.81 -10.83 -3.58
N VAL A 118 -13.25 -11.44 -2.57
CA VAL A 118 -12.03 -10.98 -1.90
C VAL A 118 -11.04 -12.12 -1.87
N LEU A 119 -9.80 -11.83 -2.26
CA LEU A 119 -8.65 -12.73 -2.07
C LEU A 119 -7.79 -12.15 -0.95
N LEU A 120 -7.62 -12.93 0.11
CA LEU A 120 -6.81 -12.59 1.27
C LEU A 120 -5.35 -13.03 1.06
N ASP A 121 -4.40 -12.33 1.69
CA ASP A 121 -2.99 -12.72 1.56
C ASP A 121 -2.66 -13.93 2.45
N VAL A 122 -2.91 -13.84 3.74
CA VAL A 122 -2.69 -14.93 4.71
C VAL A 122 -3.88 -14.98 5.68
N CYS A 123 -4.64 -16.05 5.66
CA CYS A 123 -5.79 -16.23 6.55
C CYS A 123 -5.69 -17.55 7.29
N GLY A 124 -6.03 -17.55 8.58
CA GLY A 124 -6.01 -18.76 9.38
C GLY A 124 -6.55 -18.57 10.78
N THR A 125 -6.68 -19.68 11.50
CA THR A 125 -7.16 -19.73 12.88
C THR A 125 -6.02 -20.07 13.82
N CYS A 126 -5.86 -19.27 14.87
CA CYS A 126 -4.88 -19.50 15.92
C CYS A 126 -5.35 -20.55 16.93
N SER A 127 -4.44 -21.04 17.77
CA SER A 127 -4.70 -22.08 18.80
C SER A 127 -5.78 -21.71 19.82
N ASP A 128 -6.08 -20.43 20.01
CA ASP A 128 -7.14 -19.92 20.89
C ASP A 128 -8.49 -19.72 20.19
N GLY A 129 -8.59 -20.08 18.90
CA GLY A 129 -9.78 -19.88 18.06
C GLY A 129 -9.83 -18.55 17.33
N THR A 130 -8.94 -17.60 17.61
CA THR A 130 -8.89 -16.31 16.93
C THR A 130 -8.66 -16.48 15.43
N LEU A 131 -9.55 -15.93 14.61
CA LEU A 131 -9.38 -15.84 13.16
C LEU A 131 -8.51 -14.63 12.84
N VAL A 132 -7.39 -14.85 12.15
CA VAL A 132 -6.46 -13.79 11.78
C VAL A 132 -6.31 -13.72 10.27
N ASN A 133 -6.33 -12.51 9.72
CA ASN A 133 -5.90 -12.24 8.36
C ASN A 133 -4.73 -11.26 8.39
N VAL A 134 -3.62 -11.63 7.72
CA VAL A 134 -2.45 -10.77 7.54
C VAL A 134 -2.40 -10.32 6.09
N GLU A 135 -2.36 -9.02 5.87
CA GLU A 135 -2.25 -8.36 4.57
C GLU A 135 -0.92 -7.61 4.47
N ILE A 136 -0.20 -7.76 3.36
CA ILE A 136 1.02 -7.00 3.08
C ILE A 136 0.78 -6.12 1.86
N GLN A 137 0.78 -4.78 2.05
CA GLN A 137 0.35 -3.83 1.03
C GLN A 137 1.47 -2.86 0.63
N ILE A 138 1.88 -2.93 -0.64
CA ILE A 138 2.92 -2.05 -1.20
C ILE A 138 2.32 -0.74 -1.74
N SER A 139 1.08 -0.77 -2.23
CA SER A 139 0.46 0.37 -2.89
C SER A 139 -0.53 1.07 -1.96
N ASN A 140 -0.38 2.39 -1.81
CA ASN A 140 -1.32 3.20 -1.07
C ASN A 140 -2.67 3.26 -1.80
N LEU A 141 -3.64 2.53 -1.28
CA LEU A 141 -5.04 2.57 -1.69
C LEU A 141 -5.75 3.61 -0.80
N LYS A 142 -6.25 4.69 -1.38
CA LYS A 142 -6.94 5.80 -0.68
C LYS A 142 -8.08 5.37 0.27
N SER A 143 -8.51 4.11 0.23
CA SER A 143 -9.59 3.55 1.03
C SER A 143 -9.15 2.36 1.89
N MET A 144 -7.86 2.27 2.26
CA MET A 144 -7.33 1.11 2.98
C MET A 144 -8.06 0.84 4.30
N ASN A 145 -8.34 1.86 5.09
CA ASN A 145 -9.12 1.75 6.32
C ASN A 145 -10.53 1.16 6.10
N ARG A 146 -11.25 1.63 5.04
CA ARG A 146 -12.58 1.10 4.70
C ARG A 146 -12.49 -0.34 4.17
N ARG A 147 -11.46 -0.64 3.37
CA ARG A 147 -11.20 -1.98 2.85
C ARG A 147 -10.95 -2.95 3.98
N THR A 148 -10.12 -2.59 4.96
CA THR A 148 -9.81 -3.42 6.12
C THR A 148 -11.06 -3.70 6.97
N LEU A 149 -11.88 -2.68 7.24
CA LEU A 149 -13.16 -2.86 7.93
C LEU A 149 -14.11 -3.78 7.17
N TYR A 150 -14.17 -3.66 5.84
CA TYR A 150 -14.99 -4.53 5.00
C TYR A 150 -14.51 -5.98 5.05
N TYR A 151 -13.19 -6.21 5.01
CA TYR A 151 -12.62 -7.55 5.12
C TYR A 151 -12.91 -8.16 6.48
N TRP A 152 -12.73 -7.38 7.54
CA TRP A 152 -13.10 -7.83 8.88
C TRP A 152 -14.58 -8.24 8.97
N ALA A 153 -15.49 -7.41 8.49
CA ALA A 153 -16.93 -7.69 8.52
C ALA A 153 -17.30 -8.96 7.74
N LEU A 154 -16.67 -9.18 6.58
CA LEU A 154 -16.86 -10.40 5.80
C LEU A 154 -16.35 -11.63 6.52
N LEU A 155 -15.18 -11.57 7.11
CA LEU A 155 -14.58 -12.69 7.84
C LEU A 155 -15.39 -13.02 9.08
N TYR A 156 -15.76 -12.03 9.87
CA TYR A 156 -16.56 -12.18 11.08
C TYR A 156 -17.96 -12.74 10.78
N GLY A 157 -18.66 -12.15 9.82
CA GLY A 157 -20.04 -12.54 9.48
C GLY A 157 -20.17 -13.95 8.86
N ARG A 158 -19.12 -14.44 8.18
CA ARG A 158 -19.16 -15.78 7.57
C ARG A 158 -18.98 -16.95 8.55
N ARG A 159 -18.55 -16.65 9.75
CA ARG A 159 -18.37 -17.69 10.80
C ARG A 159 -19.70 -18.24 11.31
N LEU A 160 -20.78 -17.49 11.18
CA LEU A 160 -22.10 -17.85 11.70
C LEU A 160 -23.00 -18.36 10.56
N LYS A 161 -23.50 -19.59 10.71
CA LYS A 161 -24.50 -20.15 9.79
C LYS A 161 -25.91 -19.81 10.24
N ALA A 162 -26.87 -19.93 9.33
CA ALA A 162 -28.27 -19.67 9.64
C ALA A 162 -28.76 -20.60 10.77
N GLY A 163 -29.27 -20.00 11.84
CA GLY A 163 -29.76 -20.72 13.03
C GLY A 163 -28.72 -20.99 14.12
N GLU A 164 -27.47 -20.60 13.93
CA GLU A 164 -26.45 -20.70 14.98
C GLU A 164 -26.54 -19.51 15.95
N ASP A 165 -26.07 -19.74 17.19
CA ASP A 165 -26.05 -18.73 18.25
C ASP A 165 -24.89 -17.76 18.03
N TYR A 166 -25.12 -16.46 18.24
CA TYR A 166 -24.10 -15.40 18.14
C TYR A 166 -22.88 -15.60 19.07
N LYS A 167 -23.04 -16.37 20.16
CA LYS A 167 -21.91 -16.74 21.03
C LYS A 167 -20.84 -17.60 20.36
N ASN A 168 -21.16 -18.17 19.18
CA ASN A 168 -20.24 -18.97 18.38
C ASN A 168 -19.39 -18.11 17.42
N LEU A 169 -19.57 -16.76 17.46
CA LEU A 169 -18.67 -15.87 16.73
C LEU A 169 -17.32 -15.81 17.46
N ASP A 170 -16.27 -16.05 16.68
CA ASP A 170 -14.90 -16.02 17.20
C ASP A 170 -14.28 -14.63 17.00
N ARG A 171 -13.36 -14.28 17.89
CA ARG A 171 -12.50 -13.11 17.73
C ARG A 171 -11.87 -13.11 16.32
N THR A 172 -11.96 -11.98 15.65
CA THR A 172 -11.44 -11.80 14.29
C THR A 172 -10.51 -10.59 14.25
N VAL A 173 -9.30 -10.79 13.78
CA VAL A 173 -8.25 -9.77 13.76
C VAL A 173 -7.71 -9.59 12.34
N ILE A 174 -7.51 -8.35 11.92
CA ILE A 174 -6.81 -8.02 10.69
C ILE A 174 -5.49 -7.35 11.04
N ILE A 175 -4.40 -7.83 10.47
CA ILE A 175 -3.07 -7.22 10.55
C ILE A 175 -2.70 -6.75 9.15
N SER A 176 -2.41 -5.46 8.99
CA SER A 176 -2.00 -4.87 7.71
C SER A 176 -0.59 -4.29 7.84
N ILE A 177 0.37 -4.89 7.13
CA ILE A 177 1.75 -4.38 7.04
C ILE A 177 1.84 -3.52 5.78
N LEU A 178 2.19 -2.25 5.96
CA LEU A 178 2.13 -1.22 4.92
C LEU A 178 3.53 -0.69 4.61
N SER A 179 3.87 -0.61 3.32
CA SER A 179 5.10 0.05 2.85
C SER A 179 4.95 1.58 2.68
N TYR A 180 3.87 2.14 3.21
CA TYR A 180 3.54 3.57 3.11
C TYR A 180 2.84 4.04 4.39
N ASN A 181 2.85 5.37 4.62
CA ASN A 181 2.12 5.97 5.73
C ASN A 181 0.62 6.03 5.38
N LEU A 182 -0.21 5.35 6.16
CA LEU A 182 -1.67 5.40 6.08
C LEU A 182 -2.20 6.62 6.82
N PHE A 183 -1.63 6.89 7.99
CA PHE A 183 -1.92 8.06 8.81
C PHE A 183 -0.79 9.07 8.66
N GLU A 184 -1.14 10.36 8.64
CA GLU A 184 -0.14 11.43 8.60
C GLU A 184 0.76 11.37 9.83
N GLU A 185 2.07 11.43 9.64
CA GLU A 185 3.05 11.26 10.71
C GLU A 185 2.94 12.35 11.79
N GLN A 186 2.54 13.56 11.39
CA GLN A 186 2.29 14.68 12.29
C GLN A 186 1.11 14.44 13.23
N ILE A 187 0.16 13.58 12.82
CA ILE A 187 -1.02 13.20 13.61
C ILE A 187 -0.73 11.95 14.43
N TRP A 188 -0.01 10.99 13.83
CA TRP A 188 0.28 9.69 14.41
C TRP A 188 1.65 9.18 14.00
N SER A 189 2.64 9.29 14.89
CA SER A 189 4.03 8.93 14.63
C SER A 189 4.37 7.46 14.92
N SER A 190 3.50 6.73 15.63
CA SER A 190 3.75 5.31 15.93
C SER A 190 3.70 4.47 14.66
N TYR A 191 4.66 3.56 14.50
CA TYR A 191 4.68 2.60 13.40
C TYR A 191 3.65 1.47 13.58
N HIS A 192 3.12 1.24 14.78
CA HIS A 192 2.11 0.24 15.06
C HIS A 192 0.89 0.87 15.71
N SER A 193 -0.28 0.62 15.16
CA SER A 193 -1.57 1.09 15.65
C SER A 193 -2.53 -0.08 15.78
N CYS A 194 -3.22 -0.17 16.92
CA CYS A 194 -4.27 -1.15 17.15
C CYS A 194 -5.61 -0.45 17.37
N PHE A 195 -6.62 -0.82 16.61
CA PHE A 195 -7.97 -0.27 16.68
C PHE A 195 -8.95 -1.31 17.18
N ALA A 196 -9.83 -0.89 18.09
CA ALA A 196 -10.90 -1.69 18.66
C ALA A 196 -12.18 -0.85 18.79
N VAL A 197 -13.33 -1.48 19.04
CA VAL A 197 -14.59 -0.78 19.30
C VAL A 197 -14.69 -0.43 20.79
N LEU A 198 -14.63 0.87 21.08
CA LEU A 198 -14.61 1.39 22.43
C LEU A 198 -15.86 2.24 22.74
N ASN A 199 -16.24 2.32 24.01
CA ASN A 199 -17.24 3.28 24.48
C ASN A 199 -16.67 4.71 24.35
N THR A 200 -17.30 5.56 23.54
CA THR A 200 -16.85 6.92 23.27
C THR A 200 -16.88 7.85 24.49
N LYS A 201 -17.62 7.50 25.55
CA LYS A 201 -17.69 8.25 26.81
C LYS A 201 -16.72 7.72 27.87
N ASP A 202 -16.27 6.47 27.75
CA ASP A 202 -15.26 5.86 28.61
C ASP A 202 -14.42 4.86 27.82
N LEU A 203 -13.27 5.33 27.32
CA LEU A 203 -12.38 4.58 26.43
C LEU A 203 -11.73 3.34 27.09
N ARG A 204 -11.92 3.12 28.37
CA ARG A 204 -11.47 1.90 29.08
C ARG A 204 -12.37 0.70 28.80
N HIS A 205 -13.59 0.92 28.30
CA HIS A 205 -14.56 -0.13 28.07
C HIS A 205 -14.64 -0.46 26.57
N LYS A 206 -14.18 -1.64 26.21
CA LYS A 206 -14.40 -2.24 24.90
C LYS A 206 -15.85 -2.76 24.80
N LEU A 207 -16.45 -2.64 23.62
CA LEU A 207 -17.76 -3.25 23.34
C LEU A 207 -17.67 -4.78 23.33
N SER A 208 -16.61 -5.31 22.68
CA SER A 208 -16.28 -6.73 22.56
C SER A 208 -14.77 -6.84 22.30
N GLU A 209 -14.20 -8.00 22.60
CA GLU A 209 -12.83 -8.36 22.21
C GLU A 209 -12.76 -8.94 20.79
N ASP A 210 -13.89 -9.07 20.09
CA ASP A 210 -13.96 -9.75 18.79
C ASP A 210 -13.33 -8.94 17.66
N LEU A 211 -13.25 -7.61 17.77
CA LEU A 211 -12.70 -6.73 16.75
C LEU A 211 -11.38 -6.13 17.17
N GLU A 212 -10.32 -6.49 16.45
CA GLU A 212 -9.06 -5.75 16.46
C GLU A 212 -8.53 -5.60 15.04
N ILE A 213 -7.99 -4.41 14.74
CA ILE A 213 -7.36 -4.09 13.47
C ILE A 213 -6.00 -3.47 13.77
N HIS A 214 -4.95 -4.11 13.28
CA HIS A 214 -3.58 -3.63 13.39
C HIS A 214 -3.10 -3.05 12.07
N PHE A 215 -2.53 -1.85 12.11
CA PHE A 215 -1.75 -1.30 11.01
C PHE A 215 -0.30 -1.15 11.47
N VAL A 216 0.60 -1.72 10.68
CA VAL A 216 2.04 -1.63 10.89
C VAL A 216 2.63 -0.89 9.69
N GLU A 217 3.02 0.37 9.91
CA GLU A 217 3.47 1.30 8.87
C GLU A 217 5.00 1.33 8.83
N LEU A 218 5.59 0.48 7.97
CA LEU A 218 7.03 0.29 7.88
C LEU A 218 7.84 1.60 7.72
N PRO A 219 7.40 2.63 6.96
CA PRO A 219 8.18 3.86 6.83
C PRO A 219 8.27 4.71 8.11
N LYS A 220 7.42 4.48 9.10
CA LYS A 220 7.50 5.14 10.41
C LYS A 220 8.45 4.45 11.39
N TRP A 221 8.85 3.23 11.06
CA TRP A 221 9.81 2.51 11.87
C TRP A 221 11.23 2.92 11.47
N HIS A 222 12.02 3.31 12.45
CA HIS A 222 13.41 3.67 12.25
C HIS A 222 14.29 2.58 12.85
N LYS A 223 15.17 2.03 12.02
CA LYS A 223 16.07 0.95 12.42
C LYS A 223 16.98 1.40 13.56
N GLY A 224 16.88 0.69 14.69
CA GLY A 224 17.77 0.82 15.81
C GLY A 224 18.91 -0.21 15.79
N ASP A 225 19.54 -0.40 16.94
CA ASP A 225 20.51 -1.48 17.18
C ASP A 225 19.78 -2.83 17.12
N VAL A 226 20.21 -3.70 16.20
CA VAL A 226 19.60 -5.02 15.92
C VAL A 226 19.51 -5.88 17.19
N ALA A 227 20.49 -5.80 18.07
CA ALA A 227 20.53 -6.55 19.33
C ALA A 227 19.49 -6.11 20.37
N ARG A 228 18.80 -4.99 20.15
CA ARG A 228 17.82 -4.41 21.10
C ARG A 228 16.40 -4.39 20.58
N LEU A 229 16.16 -4.91 19.37
CA LEU A 229 14.84 -4.90 18.76
C LEU A 229 13.88 -5.83 19.49
N ASN A 230 12.65 -5.35 19.71
CA ASN A 230 11.56 -6.20 20.17
C ASN A 230 11.10 -7.18 19.08
N SER A 231 10.20 -8.10 19.40
CA SER A 231 9.77 -9.15 18.46
C SER A 231 9.17 -8.60 17.16
N LEU A 232 8.35 -7.53 17.22
CA LEU A 232 7.77 -6.90 16.03
C LEU A 232 8.83 -6.16 15.23
N GLU A 233 9.71 -5.42 15.89
CA GLU A 233 10.80 -4.69 15.24
C GLU A 233 11.78 -5.61 14.50
N ARG A 234 12.01 -6.83 15.01
CA ARG A 234 12.79 -7.85 14.28
C ARG A 234 12.15 -8.22 12.95
N TRP A 235 10.83 -8.37 12.91
CA TRP A 235 10.10 -8.60 11.66
C TRP A 235 10.13 -7.39 10.73
N LEU A 236 10.03 -6.17 11.27
CA LEU A 236 10.19 -4.95 10.48
C LEU A 236 11.60 -4.84 9.89
N ALA A 237 12.63 -5.17 10.69
CA ALA A 237 14.00 -5.23 10.22
C ALA A 237 14.18 -6.30 9.13
N TYR A 238 13.62 -7.50 9.30
CA TYR A 238 13.65 -8.54 8.26
C TYR A 238 13.05 -8.07 6.94
N LEU A 239 11.92 -7.37 6.98
CA LEU A 239 11.19 -6.87 5.80
C LEU A 239 11.79 -5.60 5.20
N SER A 240 12.52 -4.80 5.98
CA SER A 240 13.05 -3.51 5.56
C SER A 240 14.15 -3.63 4.51
N PRO A 241 14.13 -2.83 3.45
CA PRO A 241 15.23 -2.74 2.49
C PRO A 241 16.51 -2.12 3.08
N GLU A 242 16.41 -1.42 4.23
CA GLU A 242 17.55 -0.77 4.89
C GLU A 242 18.38 -1.73 5.74
N THR A 243 17.85 -2.92 6.06
CA THR A 243 18.55 -3.94 6.82
C THR A 243 19.45 -4.75 5.91
N THR A 244 20.71 -4.91 6.30
CA THR A 244 21.66 -5.71 5.54
C THR A 244 21.42 -7.21 5.75
N ASP A 245 21.95 -8.04 4.84
CA ASP A 245 21.85 -9.49 4.98
C ASP A 245 22.66 -10.02 6.17
N GLU A 246 23.71 -9.31 6.59
CA GLU A 246 24.46 -9.62 7.82
C GLU A 246 23.58 -9.38 9.07
N GLU A 247 22.93 -8.23 9.14
CA GLU A 247 21.99 -7.94 10.25
C GLU A 247 20.83 -8.94 10.28
N ARG A 248 20.30 -9.37 9.13
CA ARG A 248 19.28 -10.43 9.06
C ARG A 248 19.80 -11.77 9.57
N ARG A 249 21.08 -12.12 9.30
CA ARG A 249 21.71 -13.30 9.87
C ARG A 249 21.83 -13.21 11.40
N GLN A 250 22.15 -12.02 11.93
CA GLN A 250 22.17 -11.81 13.38
C GLN A 250 20.78 -12.00 13.98
N LEU A 251 19.74 -11.42 13.38
CA LEU A 251 18.35 -11.65 13.78
C LEU A 251 17.97 -13.13 13.78
N ALA A 252 18.38 -13.87 12.75
CA ALA A 252 18.11 -15.32 12.62
C ALA A 252 18.82 -16.16 13.69
N MET A 253 19.96 -15.72 14.22
CA MET A 253 20.61 -16.39 15.34
C MET A 253 19.84 -16.28 16.64
N GLU A 254 19.06 -15.20 16.81
CA GLU A 254 18.30 -14.92 18.02
C GLU A 254 16.84 -15.32 17.93
N ASP A 255 16.29 -15.44 16.70
CA ASP A 255 14.87 -15.74 16.44
C ASP A 255 14.72 -16.86 15.43
N ALA A 256 14.29 -18.03 15.90
CA ALA A 256 14.13 -19.22 15.07
C ALA A 256 13.11 -19.06 13.94
N ALA A 257 12.11 -18.19 14.11
CA ALA A 257 11.13 -17.93 13.06
C ALA A 257 11.74 -17.08 11.94
N ILE A 258 12.61 -16.12 12.27
CA ILE A 258 13.38 -15.37 11.27
C ILE A 258 14.39 -16.28 10.55
N ASP A 259 15.04 -17.20 11.25
CA ASP A 259 15.89 -18.23 10.61
C ASP A 259 15.09 -19.09 9.62
N THR A 260 13.86 -19.46 9.99
CA THR A 260 12.93 -20.15 9.09
C THR A 260 12.58 -19.31 7.87
N ALA A 261 12.33 -18.02 8.05
CA ALA A 261 12.06 -17.09 6.95
C ALA A 261 13.26 -16.95 6.00
N MET A 262 14.48 -16.90 6.53
CA MET A 262 15.70 -16.87 5.71
C MET A 262 15.93 -18.19 4.94
N LYS A 263 15.58 -19.33 5.52
CA LYS A 263 15.60 -20.63 4.81
C LYS A 263 14.55 -20.64 3.70
N ALA A 264 13.35 -20.11 3.95
CA ALA A 264 12.33 -19.94 2.93
C ALA A 264 12.82 -19.02 1.79
N GLU A 265 13.46 -17.90 2.11
CA GLU A 265 14.06 -16.99 1.12
C GLU A 265 15.08 -17.71 0.23
N LYS A 266 15.98 -18.47 0.82
CA LYS A 266 16.95 -19.27 0.06
C LYS A 266 16.27 -20.27 -0.89
N THR A 267 15.21 -20.94 -0.45
CA THR A 267 14.42 -21.84 -1.28
C THR A 267 13.71 -21.08 -2.39
N PHE A 268 13.13 -19.94 -2.09
CA PHE A 268 12.48 -19.06 -3.07
C PHE A 268 13.46 -18.64 -4.18
N LEU A 269 14.62 -18.15 -3.80
CA LEU A 269 15.65 -17.65 -4.72
C LEU A 269 16.29 -18.75 -5.57
N SER A 270 16.22 -20.01 -5.15
CA SER A 270 16.71 -21.16 -5.92
C SER A 270 15.71 -21.70 -6.95
N ASN A 271 14.51 -21.13 -7.05
CA ASN A 271 13.44 -21.68 -7.91
C ASN A 271 13.02 -20.68 -9.00
N SER A 272 13.26 -21.04 -10.27
CA SER A 272 12.95 -20.20 -11.43
C SER A 272 11.44 -19.86 -11.57
N GLY A 273 10.56 -20.77 -11.16
CA GLY A 273 9.11 -20.53 -11.19
C GLY A 273 8.70 -19.42 -10.24
N TYR A 274 9.25 -19.39 -9.03
CA TYR A 274 9.01 -18.32 -8.07
C TYR A 274 9.63 -17.00 -8.52
N LEU A 275 10.85 -17.02 -9.06
CA LEU A 275 11.50 -15.83 -9.61
C LEU A 275 10.72 -15.24 -10.80
N THR A 276 10.17 -16.09 -11.67
CA THR A 276 9.31 -15.67 -12.79
C THR A 276 8.04 -14.96 -12.28
N ALA A 277 7.37 -15.52 -11.27
CA ALA A 277 6.18 -14.94 -10.69
C ALA A 277 6.49 -13.61 -9.98
N TYR A 278 7.60 -13.54 -9.25
CA TYR A 278 8.11 -12.35 -8.58
C TYR A 278 8.37 -11.21 -9.58
N GLU A 279 9.14 -11.46 -10.66
CA GLU A 279 9.42 -10.45 -11.67
C GLU A 279 8.17 -9.98 -12.41
N ARG A 280 7.25 -10.89 -12.72
CA ARG A 280 5.97 -10.53 -13.34
C ARG A 280 5.19 -9.53 -12.48
N GLN A 281 5.15 -9.76 -11.18
CA GLN A 281 4.50 -8.84 -10.26
C GLN A 281 5.26 -7.51 -10.14
N GLN A 282 6.59 -7.52 -10.12
CA GLN A 282 7.39 -6.30 -10.14
C GLN A 282 7.16 -5.48 -11.42
N MET A 283 7.01 -6.12 -12.57
CA MET A 283 6.64 -5.45 -13.82
C MET A 283 5.26 -4.81 -13.72
N TYR A 284 4.25 -5.58 -13.28
CA TYR A 284 2.89 -5.07 -13.08
C TYR A 284 2.85 -3.82 -12.17
N LEU A 285 3.56 -3.85 -11.04
CA LEU A 285 3.62 -2.72 -10.12
C LEU A 285 4.29 -1.48 -10.73
N ARG A 286 5.31 -1.67 -11.57
CA ARG A 286 5.95 -0.57 -12.31
C ARG A 286 5.00 0.05 -13.34
N ASP A 287 4.32 -0.79 -14.11
CA ASP A 287 3.36 -0.35 -15.12
C ASP A 287 2.20 0.42 -14.48
N MET A 288 1.66 -0.07 -13.36
CA MET A 288 0.62 0.62 -12.60
C MET A 288 1.08 1.98 -12.04
N ARG A 289 2.35 2.10 -11.61
CA ARG A 289 2.91 3.39 -11.17
C ARG A 289 3.02 4.36 -12.35
N ALA A 290 3.58 3.91 -13.47
CA ALA A 290 3.73 4.71 -14.67
C ALA A 290 2.36 5.21 -15.19
N MET A 291 1.34 4.34 -15.24
CA MET A 291 -0.02 4.73 -15.62
C MET A 291 -0.62 5.77 -14.67
N LYS A 292 -0.39 5.62 -13.35
CA LYS A 292 -0.89 6.58 -12.35
C LYS A 292 -0.20 7.94 -12.46
N GLU A 293 1.10 7.95 -12.73
CA GLU A 293 1.88 9.17 -12.96
C GLU A 293 1.40 9.87 -14.23
N ALA A 294 1.27 9.14 -15.34
CA ALA A 294 0.76 9.69 -16.60
C ALA A 294 -0.65 10.30 -16.45
N ALA A 295 -1.58 9.60 -15.81
CA ALA A 295 -2.93 10.12 -15.56
C ALA A 295 -2.94 11.35 -14.64
N ARG A 296 -1.98 11.44 -13.69
CA ARG A 296 -1.83 12.62 -12.85
C ARG A 296 -1.32 13.82 -13.64
N ASP A 297 -0.33 13.61 -14.50
CA ASP A 297 0.27 14.66 -15.31
C ASP A 297 -0.74 15.20 -16.34
N GLU A 298 -1.51 14.31 -17.00
CA GLU A 298 -2.61 14.67 -17.89
C GLU A 298 -3.68 15.49 -17.16
N GLY A 299 -4.14 15.05 -15.99
CA GLY A 299 -5.13 15.80 -15.20
C GLY A 299 -4.60 17.16 -14.71
N HIS A 300 -3.30 17.25 -14.44
CA HIS A 300 -2.67 18.53 -14.08
C HIS A 300 -2.63 19.50 -15.28
N GLU A 301 -2.27 19.00 -16.45
CA GLU A 301 -2.22 19.82 -17.70
C GLU A 301 -3.60 20.29 -18.11
N GLU A 302 -4.61 19.40 -18.07
CA GLU A 302 -6.01 19.74 -18.33
C GLU A 302 -6.52 20.80 -17.32
N GLY A 303 -6.28 20.60 -16.02
CA GLY A 303 -6.69 21.56 -14.99
C GLY A 303 -5.99 22.93 -15.14
N PHE A 304 -4.71 22.93 -15.50
CA PHE A 304 -3.96 24.17 -15.73
C PHE A 304 -4.47 24.93 -16.95
N THR A 305 -4.74 24.24 -18.07
CA THR A 305 -5.25 24.85 -19.29
C THR A 305 -6.67 25.38 -19.11
N ALA A 306 -7.55 24.64 -18.45
CA ALA A 306 -8.90 25.06 -18.12
C ALA A 306 -8.92 26.29 -17.19
N GLY A 307 -8.19 26.26 -16.09
CA GLY A 307 -8.10 27.38 -15.15
C GLY A 307 -7.49 28.65 -15.78
N ARG A 308 -6.52 28.47 -16.69
CA ARG A 308 -5.96 29.61 -17.45
C ARG A 308 -6.96 30.22 -18.43
N ALA A 309 -7.79 29.38 -19.06
CA ALA A 309 -8.83 29.87 -19.98
C ALA A 309 -9.94 30.61 -19.22
N GLU A 310 -10.39 30.08 -18.09
CA GLU A 310 -11.39 30.65 -17.21
C GLU A 310 -10.91 31.98 -16.63
N GLY A 311 -9.74 32.06 -16.02
CA GLY A 311 -9.19 33.29 -15.47
C GLY A 311 -8.94 34.38 -16.53
N ARG A 312 -8.62 34.01 -17.80
CA ARG A 312 -8.56 34.95 -18.89
C ARG A 312 -9.94 35.49 -19.30
N ALA A 313 -10.96 34.62 -19.29
CA ALA A 313 -12.32 35.04 -19.61
C ALA A 313 -12.89 35.96 -18.54
N GLU A 314 -12.71 35.63 -17.28
CA GLU A 314 -13.11 36.47 -16.13
C GLU A 314 -12.39 37.83 -16.13
N GLY A 315 -11.06 37.83 -16.25
CA GLY A 315 -10.29 39.08 -16.28
C GLY A 315 -10.62 39.97 -17.47
N ARG A 316 -11.03 39.39 -18.62
CA ARG A 316 -11.54 40.18 -19.77
C ARG A 316 -12.91 40.78 -19.48
N ALA A 317 -13.79 40.03 -18.87
CA ALA A 317 -15.13 40.50 -18.52
C ALA A 317 -15.07 41.63 -17.47
N GLU A 318 -14.26 41.43 -16.43
CA GLU A 318 -14.02 42.47 -15.41
C GLU A 318 -13.38 43.72 -16.01
N GLY A 319 -12.32 43.58 -16.81
CA GLY A 319 -11.65 44.70 -17.44
C GLY A 319 -12.56 45.48 -18.41
N LEU A 320 -13.47 44.75 -19.13
CA LEU A 320 -14.46 45.42 -19.98
C LEU A 320 -15.47 46.22 -19.15
N ALA A 321 -16.02 45.61 -18.09
CA ALA A 321 -16.98 46.28 -17.18
C ALA A 321 -16.36 47.48 -16.48
N GLU A 322 -15.12 47.37 -16.00
CA GLU A 322 -14.41 48.50 -15.40
C GLU A 322 -14.13 49.60 -16.45
N GLY A 323 -13.74 49.22 -17.66
CA GLY A 323 -13.52 50.17 -18.78
C GLY A 323 -14.78 50.94 -19.15
N GLU A 324 -15.92 50.24 -19.26
CA GLU A 324 -17.24 50.86 -19.54
C GLU A 324 -17.67 51.78 -18.40
N ALA A 325 -17.54 51.33 -17.14
CA ALA A 325 -17.86 52.16 -15.98
C ALA A 325 -17.00 53.44 -15.93
N LYS A 326 -15.70 53.32 -16.24
CA LYS A 326 -14.77 54.46 -16.27
C LYS A 326 -15.08 55.42 -17.41
N ALA A 327 -15.44 54.94 -18.58
CA ALA A 327 -15.86 55.73 -19.72
C ALA A 327 -17.18 56.46 -19.40
N MET A 328 -18.14 55.76 -18.78
CA MET A 328 -19.41 56.34 -18.37
C MET A 328 -19.22 57.50 -17.35
N ARG A 329 -18.42 57.27 -16.31
CA ARG A 329 -18.04 58.32 -15.33
C ARG A 329 -17.46 59.56 -16.01
N LYS A 330 -16.52 59.37 -16.93
CA LYS A 330 -15.88 60.42 -17.69
C LYS A 330 -16.91 61.25 -18.51
N ASN A 331 -17.84 60.57 -19.15
CA ASN A 331 -18.90 61.21 -19.96
C ASN A 331 -19.85 62.02 -19.08
N ILE A 332 -20.32 61.42 -17.97
CA ILE A 332 -21.21 62.15 -16.99
C ILE A 332 -20.51 63.38 -16.42
N SER A 333 -19.26 63.27 -15.97
CA SER A 333 -18.49 64.34 -15.42
C SER A 333 -18.23 65.50 -16.46
N ALA A 334 -18.04 65.08 -17.75
CA ALA A 334 -17.85 66.06 -18.83
C ALA A 334 -19.13 66.83 -19.15
N LEU A 335 -20.30 66.17 -19.20
CA LEU A 335 -21.60 66.81 -19.43
C LEU A 335 -22.02 67.71 -18.26
N ARG A 336 -21.72 67.26 -17.02
CA ARG A 336 -21.98 68.04 -15.83
C ARG A 336 -21.18 69.38 -15.80
N ARG A 337 -19.87 69.34 -16.20
CA ARG A 337 -19.03 70.55 -16.34
C ARG A 337 -19.56 71.56 -17.39
N LYS A 338 -20.34 71.01 -18.37
CA LYS A 338 -21.02 71.89 -19.38
C LYS A 338 -22.39 72.37 -18.90
N GLY A 339 -22.70 72.22 -17.60
CA GLY A 339 -23.93 72.77 -16.99
C GLY A 339 -25.19 71.91 -17.19
N LYS A 340 -25.06 70.65 -17.65
CA LYS A 340 -26.23 69.80 -17.85
C LYS A 340 -26.73 69.26 -16.52
N SER A 341 -28.04 69.17 -16.36
CA SER A 341 -28.70 68.50 -15.20
C SER A 341 -28.58 67.00 -15.27
N ALA A 342 -28.77 66.28 -14.14
CA ALA A 342 -28.76 64.84 -14.10
C ALA A 342 -29.81 64.22 -15.04
N SER A 343 -30.99 64.80 -15.17
CA SER A 343 -32.05 64.37 -16.07
C SER A 343 -31.67 64.53 -17.55
N GLU A 344 -31.06 65.65 -17.94
CA GLU A 344 -30.57 65.87 -19.31
C GLU A 344 -29.40 64.95 -19.65
N ILE A 345 -28.55 64.58 -18.66
CA ILE A 345 -27.44 63.60 -18.85
C ILE A 345 -27.97 62.20 -19.04
N ALA A 346 -29.00 61.79 -18.30
CA ALA A 346 -29.67 60.51 -18.43
C ALA A 346 -30.29 60.33 -19.82
N GLU A 347 -30.95 61.35 -20.33
CA GLU A 347 -31.54 61.35 -21.68
C GLU A 347 -30.47 61.35 -22.78
N LEU A 348 -29.39 62.13 -22.65
CA LEU A 348 -28.30 62.20 -23.63
C LEU A 348 -27.45 60.94 -23.74
N LEU A 349 -27.33 60.16 -22.64
CA LEU A 349 -26.54 58.93 -22.58
C LEU A 349 -27.40 57.68 -22.67
N ASP A 350 -28.74 57.83 -22.75
CA ASP A 350 -29.74 56.74 -22.79
C ASP A 350 -29.55 55.76 -21.61
N ILE A 351 -29.40 56.30 -20.40
CA ILE A 351 -29.24 55.54 -19.15
C ILE A 351 -30.23 56.00 -18.09
N ASN A 352 -30.43 55.16 -17.06
CA ASN A 352 -31.37 55.45 -15.99
C ASN A 352 -30.89 56.68 -15.16
N LEU A 353 -31.81 57.61 -14.79
CA LEU A 353 -31.53 58.76 -13.96
C LEU A 353 -30.86 58.38 -12.63
N ALA A 354 -31.34 57.30 -11.99
CA ALA A 354 -30.77 56.80 -10.75
C ALA A 354 -29.28 56.36 -10.89
N GLU A 355 -28.88 55.87 -12.05
CA GLU A 355 -27.48 55.52 -12.35
C GLU A 355 -26.62 56.79 -12.47
N VAL A 356 -27.12 57.82 -13.14
CA VAL A 356 -26.43 59.15 -13.22
C VAL A 356 -26.25 59.76 -11.84
N GLU A 357 -27.29 59.73 -11.01
CA GLU A 357 -27.26 60.24 -9.63
C GLU A 357 -26.26 59.46 -8.75
N ALA A 358 -26.22 58.14 -8.86
CA ALA A 358 -25.25 57.28 -8.16
C ALA A 358 -23.80 57.62 -8.55
N TYR A 359 -23.50 57.81 -9.82
CA TYR A 359 -22.19 58.23 -10.29
C TYR A 359 -21.81 59.64 -9.81
N ILE A 360 -22.77 60.59 -9.75
CA ILE A 360 -22.56 61.95 -9.24
C ILE A 360 -22.26 61.95 -7.74
N GLN A 361 -22.92 61.11 -6.97
CA GLN A 361 -22.65 60.98 -5.53
C GLN A 361 -21.28 60.36 -5.24
N GLN A 362 -20.84 59.41 -6.02
CA GLN A 362 -19.51 58.80 -5.89
C GLN A 362 -18.36 59.79 -6.25
N ASP A 363 -18.56 60.73 -7.16
CA ASP A 363 -17.58 61.78 -7.52
C ASP A 363 -17.44 62.88 -6.45
N GLN A 364 -18.31 62.91 -5.44
CA GLN A 364 -18.27 63.92 -4.35
C GLN A 364 -17.62 63.42 -3.06
N GLN A 365 -17.29 62.11 -3.00
CA GLN A 365 -16.51 61.52 -1.92
C GLN A 365 -15.03 61.36 -2.32
#